data_c435990d1959581ced6ebcd99fecb101
#
_entry.id   c435990d1959581ced6ebcd99fecb101
#
_cell.length_a   1.000
_cell.length_b   1.000
_cell.length_c   1.000
_cell.angle_alpha   90.00
_cell.angle_beta   90.00
_cell.angle_gamma   90.00
#
_symmetry.space_group_name_H-M   'P 1'
#
loop_
_entity.id
_entity.type
_entity.pdbx_description
1 polymer ?
#
loop_
_entity_poly.entity_id
_entity_poly.type
_entity_poly.pdbx_seq_one_letter_code
_entity_poly.pdbx_strand_id
1 'polypeptide(L)'
;MTRIGMGNVWDTYRCAYPLQTIIKPEENMQAIRWFIDRYEKTGWLPSSGAMIGHHSTAVIVDSYMKGMRDFDVEKAYEGMKKNAMEATMIPWKDEGYITELEQCYFDKGFYPALPVRDDAKVANPDEWRKNLIPIIKAEMPYQI
;
A
#
# COMPACT_ATOMS: atom_id res chain seq x y z
N MET A 1 -9.59 -7.89 -24.66
CA MET A 1 -8.45 -7.18 -24.09
C MET A 1 -8.17 -7.78 -22.72
N THR A 2 -7.13 -8.58 -22.58
CA THR A 2 -6.81 -9.30 -21.35
C THR A 2 -6.27 -8.28 -20.35
N ARG A 3 -7.04 -7.99 -19.30
CA ARG A 3 -6.58 -7.13 -18.20
C ARG A 3 -5.47 -7.86 -17.46
N ILE A 4 -4.23 -7.59 -17.82
CA ILE A 4 -3.08 -8.11 -17.09
C ILE A 4 -3.11 -7.50 -15.70
N GLY A 5 -3.51 -8.31 -14.73
CA GLY A 5 -3.21 -8.18 -13.31
C GLY A 5 -3.29 -6.80 -12.63
N MET A 6 -4.18 -5.90 -13.07
CA MET A 6 -4.28 -4.56 -12.49
C MET A 6 -4.73 -4.55 -11.02
N GLY A 7 -5.10 -5.69 -10.47
CA GLY A 7 -5.57 -5.81 -9.08
C GLY A 7 -4.55 -6.30 -8.05
N ASN A 8 -3.43 -6.88 -8.47
CA ASN A 8 -2.44 -7.44 -7.54
C ASN A 8 -1.06 -6.81 -7.75
N VAL A 9 -0.92 -5.56 -7.35
CA VAL A 9 0.32 -4.78 -7.52
C VAL A 9 1.45 -5.37 -6.69
N TRP A 10 1.16 -6.04 -5.57
CA TRP A 10 2.15 -6.63 -4.67
C TRP A 10 3.01 -7.70 -5.33
N ASP A 11 2.41 -8.55 -6.17
CA ASP A 11 3.16 -9.59 -6.90
C ASP A 11 3.87 -9.04 -8.14
N THR A 12 3.30 -8.02 -8.78
CA THR A 12 3.69 -7.60 -10.12
C THR A 12 4.69 -6.44 -10.16
N TYR A 13 4.78 -5.65 -9.09
CA TYR A 13 5.64 -4.44 -9.11
C TYR A 13 7.13 -4.76 -9.22
N ARG A 14 7.58 -5.93 -8.80
CA ARG A 14 9.01 -6.31 -8.75
C ARG A 14 9.57 -6.71 -10.11
N CYS A 15 8.78 -7.39 -10.93
CA CYS A 15 9.24 -7.93 -12.22
C CYS A 15 8.33 -7.57 -13.38
N ALA A 16 7.03 -7.81 -13.29
CA ALA A 16 6.11 -7.66 -14.41
C ALA A 16 6.02 -6.22 -14.91
N TYR A 17 5.80 -5.26 -14.02
CA TYR A 17 5.76 -3.84 -14.40
C TYR A 17 7.12 -3.31 -14.89
N PRO A 18 8.26 -3.56 -14.23
CA PRO A 18 9.56 -3.19 -14.77
C PRO A 18 9.86 -3.80 -16.12
N LEU A 19 9.47 -5.05 -16.39
CA LEU A 19 9.61 -5.69 -17.67
C LEU A 19 8.71 -5.03 -18.73
N GLN A 20 7.47 -4.67 -18.39
CA GLN A 20 6.54 -3.99 -19.28
C GLN A 20 7.08 -2.65 -19.76
N THR A 21 7.86 -1.93 -18.95
CA THR A 21 8.48 -0.67 -19.40
C THR A 21 9.39 -0.86 -20.62
N ILE A 22 9.90 -2.08 -20.84
CA ILE A 22 10.80 -2.43 -21.93
C ILE A 22 10.04 -3.03 -23.13
N ILE A 23 9.20 -4.06 -22.86
CA ILE A 23 8.58 -4.86 -23.91
C ILE A 23 7.19 -4.39 -24.32
N LYS A 24 6.49 -3.67 -23.42
CA LYS A 24 5.10 -3.22 -23.61
C LYS A 24 4.86 -1.86 -22.94
N PRO A 25 5.60 -0.83 -23.32
CA PRO A 25 5.55 0.46 -22.64
C PRO A 25 4.15 1.09 -22.63
N GLU A 26 3.38 0.93 -23.70
CA GLU A 26 2.02 1.47 -23.76
C GLU A 26 1.06 0.78 -22.78
N GLU A 27 1.17 -0.54 -22.61
CA GLU A 27 0.37 -1.27 -21.61
C GLU A 27 0.72 -0.83 -20.18
N ASN A 28 2.01 -0.56 -19.92
CA ASN A 28 2.47 -0.04 -18.63
C ASN A 28 1.89 1.37 -18.38
N MET A 29 1.89 2.24 -19.38
CA MET A 29 1.30 3.58 -19.27
C MET A 29 -0.21 3.54 -19.05
N GLN A 30 -0.93 2.63 -19.70
CA GLN A 30 -2.36 2.43 -19.46
C GLN A 30 -2.64 1.99 -18.03
N ALA A 31 -1.78 1.16 -17.43
CA ALA A 31 -1.93 0.76 -16.04
C ALA A 31 -1.74 1.95 -15.09
N ILE A 32 -0.75 2.81 -15.34
CA ILE A 32 -0.53 4.01 -14.52
C ILE A 32 -1.70 4.98 -14.64
N ARG A 33 -2.20 5.22 -15.84
CA ARG A 33 -3.40 6.06 -16.05
C ARG A 33 -4.61 5.49 -15.30
N TRP A 34 -4.75 4.16 -15.26
CA TRP A 34 -5.79 3.50 -14.47
C TRP A 34 -5.57 3.68 -12.96
N PHE A 35 -4.33 3.67 -12.46
CA PHE A 35 -4.05 3.97 -11.05
C PHE A 35 -4.50 5.38 -10.67
N ILE A 36 -4.24 6.34 -11.55
CA ILE A 36 -4.64 7.75 -11.35
C ILE A 36 -6.17 7.90 -11.43
N ASP A 37 -6.82 7.28 -12.41
CA ASP A 37 -8.28 7.27 -12.54
C ASP A 37 -8.94 6.66 -11.28
N ARG A 38 -8.35 5.59 -10.73
CA ARG A 38 -8.82 5.02 -9.48
C ARG A 38 -8.66 6.01 -8.32
N TYR A 39 -7.51 6.67 -8.22
CA TYR A 39 -7.28 7.71 -7.22
C TYR A 39 -8.34 8.82 -7.29
N GLU A 40 -8.64 9.30 -8.48
CA GLU A 40 -9.67 10.34 -8.68
C GLU A 40 -11.08 9.87 -8.28
N LYS A 41 -11.41 8.61 -8.50
CA LYS A 41 -12.73 8.05 -8.18
C LYS A 41 -12.89 7.64 -6.73
N THR A 42 -11.84 7.15 -6.10
CA THR A 42 -11.91 6.57 -4.75
C THR A 42 -11.18 7.39 -3.69
N GLY A 43 -10.34 8.33 -4.11
CA GLY A 43 -9.42 9.06 -3.25
C GLY A 43 -8.14 8.30 -2.91
N TRP A 44 -7.92 7.08 -3.48
CA TRP A 44 -6.78 6.23 -3.15
C TRP A 44 -6.16 5.59 -4.39
N LEU A 45 -4.82 5.59 -4.45
CA LEU A 45 -4.10 4.75 -5.40
C LEU A 45 -4.31 3.27 -5.04
N PRO A 46 -4.29 2.35 -6.02
CA PRO A 46 -4.51 0.95 -5.74
C PRO A 46 -3.43 0.38 -4.81
N SER A 47 -3.87 -0.36 -3.83
CA SER A 47 -3.06 -1.21 -2.96
C SER A 47 -3.49 -2.66 -3.12
N SER A 48 -2.69 -3.56 -2.59
CA SER A 48 -3.06 -4.99 -2.54
C SER A 48 -3.87 -5.24 -1.27
N GLY A 49 -5.18 -5.27 -1.34
CA GLY A 49 -6.04 -5.38 -0.16
C GLY A 49 -5.69 -6.52 0.82
N ALA A 50 -5.03 -7.57 0.37
CA ALA A 50 -4.59 -8.69 1.18
C ALA A 50 -3.13 -8.58 1.68
N MET A 51 -2.34 -7.66 1.13
CA MET A 51 -0.90 -7.56 1.42
C MET A 51 -0.53 -6.12 1.79
N ILE A 52 0.47 -5.99 2.64
CA ILE A 52 0.98 -4.69 3.08
C ILE A 52 1.73 -3.94 1.96
N GLY A 53 1.65 -2.63 1.96
CA GLY A 53 2.49 -1.75 1.14
C GLY A 53 1.75 -1.01 0.03
N HIS A 54 2.33 0.11 -0.37
CA HIS A 54 1.84 1.01 -1.42
C HIS A 54 2.63 0.79 -2.72
N HIS A 55 2.53 -0.40 -3.31
CA HIS A 55 3.37 -0.84 -4.42
C HIS A 55 3.06 -0.13 -5.75
N SER A 56 1.88 0.50 -5.90
CA SER A 56 1.58 1.38 -7.02
C SER A 56 2.56 2.55 -7.12
N THR A 57 3.03 3.06 -5.99
CA THR A 57 4.08 4.09 -5.93
C THR A 57 5.36 3.61 -6.61
N ALA A 58 5.81 2.39 -6.34
CA ALA A 58 7.00 1.83 -6.97
C ALA A 58 6.86 1.73 -8.50
N VAL A 59 5.70 1.31 -9.00
CA VAL A 59 5.41 1.21 -10.44
C VAL A 59 5.43 2.58 -11.10
N ILE A 60 4.78 3.58 -10.51
CA ILE A 60 4.72 4.95 -11.02
C ILE A 60 6.13 5.56 -11.08
N VAL A 61 6.87 5.47 -9.98
CA VAL A 61 8.21 6.06 -9.87
C VAL A 61 9.20 5.39 -10.82
N ASP A 62 9.22 4.05 -10.89
CA ASP A 62 10.06 3.31 -11.83
C ASP A 62 9.83 3.73 -13.28
N SER A 63 8.58 3.83 -13.69
CA SER A 63 8.21 4.27 -15.04
C SER A 63 8.62 5.72 -15.31
N TYR A 64 8.37 6.61 -14.34
CA TYR A 64 8.76 8.01 -14.44
C TYR A 64 10.27 8.18 -14.59
N MET A 65 11.06 7.47 -13.79
CA MET A 65 12.52 7.51 -13.82
C MET A 65 13.10 6.94 -15.12
N LYS A 66 12.39 6.04 -15.78
CA LYS A 66 12.71 5.52 -17.12
C LYS A 66 12.27 6.45 -18.27
N GLY A 67 11.77 7.64 -17.96
CA GLY A 67 11.38 8.65 -18.95
C GLY A 67 9.95 8.52 -19.46
N MET A 68 9.17 7.59 -18.95
CA MET A 68 7.76 7.39 -19.31
C MET A 68 6.90 8.38 -18.53
N ARG A 69 6.48 9.49 -19.17
CA ARG A 69 5.84 10.64 -18.48
C ARG A 69 4.49 11.03 -19.10
N ASP A 70 3.92 10.20 -19.95
CA ASP A 70 2.64 10.47 -20.59
C ASP A 70 1.46 10.09 -19.68
N PHE A 71 1.45 10.70 -18.50
CA PHE A 71 0.38 10.64 -17.50
C PHE A 71 0.38 11.91 -16.66
N ASP A 72 -0.68 12.15 -15.90
CA ASP A 72 -0.76 13.28 -14.96
C ASP A 72 0.18 13.03 -13.76
N VAL A 73 1.38 13.61 -13.86
CA VAL A 73 2.45 13.43 -12.86
C VAL A 73 2.08 14.10 -11.52
N GLU A 74 1.41 15.26 -11.58
CA GLU A 74 1.02 15.99 -10.38
C GLU A 74 -0.04 15.21 -9.62
N LYS A 75 -1.05 14.70 -10.33
CA LYS A 75 -2.10 13.86 -9.75
C LYS A 75 -1.55 12.54 -9.20
N ALA A 76 -0.61 11.93 -9.90
CA ALA A 76 0.09 10.74 -9.42
C ALA A 76 0.84 11.04 -8.10
N TYR A 77 1.55 12.17 -8.03
CA TYR A 77 2.26 12.58 -6.82
C TYR A 77 1.31 12.87 -5.65
N GLU A 78 0.20 13.57 -5.89
CA GLU A 78 -0.84 13.76 -4.87
C GLU A 78 -1.32 12.43 -4.28
N GLY A 79 -1.64 11.47 -5.16
CA GLY A 79 -2.09 10.14 -4.75
C GLY A 79 -1.03 9.37 -3.97
N MET A 80 0.24 9.41 -4.41
CA MET A 80 1.35 8.77 -3.70
C MET A 80 1.56 9.39 -2.31
N LYS A 81 1.57 10.72 -2.23
CA LYS A 81 1.70 11.44 -0.95
C LYS A 81 0.55 11.11 0.00
N LYS A 82 -0.68 11.12 -0.50
CA LYS A 82 -1.86 10.79 0.30
C LYS A 82 -1.80 9.36 0.82
N ASN A 83 -1.49 8.39 -0.04
CA ASN A 83 -1.32 7.00 0.39
C ASN A 83 -0.23 6.86 1.47
N ALA A 84 0.90 7.55 1.31
CA ALA A 84 2.01 7.47 2.26
C ALA A 84 1.67 8.08 3.63
N MET A 85 0.85 9.15 3.66
CA MET A 85 0.60 9.93 4.88
C MET A 85 -0.73 9.59 5.58
N GLU A 86 -1.68 9.01 4.85
CA GLU A 86 -3.05 8.87 5.34
C GLU A 86 -3.60 7.44 5.24
N ALA A 87 -3.01 6.57 4.40
CA ALA A 87 -3.50 5.20 4.26
C ALA A 87 -2.85 4.25 5.27
N THR A 88 -3.64 3.33 5.81
CA THR A 88 -3.10 2.25 6.61
C THR A 88 -2.34 1.24 5.76
N MET A 89 -1.23 0.74 6.28
CA MET A 89 -0.48 -0.38 5.70
C MET A 89 -0.93 -1.74 6.24
N ILE A 90 -1.87 -1.77 7.18
CA ILE A 90 -2.40 -3.01 7.74
C ILE A 90 -3.16 -3.78 6.65
N PRO A 91 -2.81 -5.04 6.37
CA PRO A 91 -3.50 -5.84 5.37
C PRO A 91 -4.96 -6.11 5.78
N TRP A 92 -5.80 -6.37 4.78
CA TRP A 92 -7.23 -6.68 4.92
C TRP A 92 -8.08 -5.56 5.55
N LYS A 93 -7.56 -4.35 5.71
CA LYS A 93 -8.37 -3.19 6.05
C LYS A 93 -8.82 -2.45 4.80
N ASP A 94 -10.00 -1.84 4.89
CA ASP A 94 -10.42 -0.88 3.89
C ASP A 94 -9.43 0.29 3.85
N GLU A 95 -9.13 0.74 2.65
CA GLU A 95 -8.23 1.85 2.40
C GLU A 95 -8.71 3.09 3.19
N GLY A 96 -7.81 3.85 3.76
CA GLY A 96 -8.14 5.20 4.12
C GLY A 96 -8.05 5.60 5.58
N TYR A 97 -7.48 4.82 6.47
CA TYR A 97 -7.33 5.30 7.86
C TYR A 97 -5.97 4.96 8.43
N ILE A 98 -5.27 6.01 8.91
CA ILE A 98 -4.14 5.85 9.81
C ILE A 98 -4.63 5.19 11.08
N THR A 99 -3.94 4.13 11.48
CA THR A 99 -4.16 3.48 12.77
C THR A 99 -3.14 3.97 13.78
N GLU A 100 -3.28 3.56 15.01
CA GLU A 100 -2.29 3.87 16.05
C GLU A 100 -0.91 3.25 15.78
N LEU A 101 -0.87 2.19 14.96
CA LEU A 101 0.39 1.60 14.48
C LEU A 101 1.14 2.56 13.57
N GLU A 102 0.47 3.11 12.57
CA GLU A 102 1.07 4.10 11.69
C GLU A 102 1.41 5.37 12.44
N GLN A 103 0.55 5.80 13.39
CA GLN A 103 0.85 6.95 14.22
C GLN A 103 2.13 6.72 15.03
N CYS A 104 2.32 5.53 15.61
CA CYS A 104 3.57 5.19 16.29
C CYS A 104 4.77 5.27 15.36
N TYR A 105 4.63 4.82 14.11
CA TYR A 105 5.68 4.94 13.13
C TYR A 105 6.02 6.40 12.79
N PHE A 106 5.02 7.25 12.62
CA PHE A 106 5.25 8.69 12.37
C PHE A 106 5.91 9.40 13.54
N ASP A 107 5.48 9.06 14.76
CA ASP A 107 5.99 9.71 15.97
C ASP A 107 7.38 9.23 16.38
N LYS A 108 7.68 7.94 16.19
CA LYS A 108 8.86 7.26 16.73
C LYS A 108 9.80 6.66 15.68
N GLY A 109 9.37 6.55 14.42
CA GLY A 109 10.16 5.99 13.32
C GLY A 109 10.18 4.45 13.25
N PHE A 110 9.37 3.76 14.06
CA PHE A 110 9.28 2.30 14.03
C PHE A 110 7.86 1.81 14.37
N TYR A 111 7.53 0.61 13.90
CA TYR A 111 6.34 -0.12 14.33
C TYR A 111 6.63 -0.87 15.64
N PRO A 112 5.72 -0.84 16.63
CA PRO A 112 5.92 -1.55 17.87
C PRO A 112 5.93 -3.06 17.64
N ALA A 113 6.90 -3.76 18.23
CA ALA A 113 6.89 -5.20 18.31
C ALA A 113 5.94 -5.62 19.43
N LEU A 114 5.09 -6.59 19.17
CA LEU A 114 4.23 -7.18 20.17
C LEU A 114 4.88 -8.43 20.75
N PRO A 115 4.79 -8.68 22.06
CA PRO A 115 5.25 -9.92 22.64
C PRO A 115 4.48 -11.09 22.04
N VAL A 116 5.17 -12.21 21.83
CA VAL A 116 4.54 -13.46 21.42
C VAL A 116 3.67 -13.95 22.57
N ARG A 117 2.39 -14.12 22.31
CA ARG A 117 1.43 -14.62 23.30
C ARG A 117 1.10 -16.08 22.97
N ASP A 118 1.06 -16.92 23.99
CA ASP A 118 0.72 -18.35 23.85
C ASP A 118 -0.74 -18.55 23.40
N ASP A 119 -1.61 -17.57 23.67
CA ASP A 119 -3.01 -17.57 23.28
C ASP A 119 -3.27 -16.95 21.88
N ALA A 120 -2.23 -16.50 21.19
CA ALA A 120 -2.32 -15.90 19.84
C ALA A 120 -2.63 -16.91 18.74
N LYS A 121 -3.33 -18.00 19.01
CA LYS A 121 -3.90 -18.88 18.00
C LYS A 121 -5.07 -18.17 17.33
N VAL A 122 -4.76 -17.44 16.28
CA VAL A 122 -5.75 -16.63 15.56
C VAL A 122 -6.58 -17.55 14.66
N ALA A 123 -7.72 -17.98 15.16
CA ALA A 123 -8.69 -18.74 14.38
C ALA A 123 -9.43 -17.86 13.36
N ASN A 124 -9.51 -16.55 13.61
CA ASN A 124 -10.25 -15.60 12.78
C ASN A 124 -9.44 -14.30 12.60
N PRO A 125 -9.04 -13.94 11.36
CA PRO A 125 -8.31 -12.69 11.08
C PRO A 125 -9.05 -11.42 11.51
N ASP A 126 -10.37 -11.40 11.47
CA ASP A 126 -11.17 -10.22 11.85
C ASP A 126 -11.19 -10.03 13.37
N GLU A 127 -11.18 -11.10 14.13
CA GLU A 127 -11.07 -11.05 15.57
C GLU A 127 -9.67 -10.59 16.02
N TRP A 128 -8.64 -11.08 15.34
CA TRP A 128 -7.27 -10.63 15.56
C TRP A 128 -7.11 -9.12 15.35
N ARG A 129 -7.70 -8.56 14.29
CA ARG A 129 -7.65 -7.12 14.00
C ARG A 129 -8.35 -6.29 15.08
N LYS A 130 -9.51 -6.73 15.55
CA LYS A 130 -10.24 -6.03 16.60
C LYS A 130 -9.46 -5.98 17.90
N ASN A 131 -8.62 -6.98 18.15
CA ASN A 131 -7.86 -7.13 19.39
C ASN A 131 -6.44 -6.57 19.30
N LEU A 132 -5.92 -6.34 18.09
CA LEU A 132 -4.55 -5.87 17.87
C LEU A 132 -4.31 -4.47 18.45
N ILE A 133 -5.19 -3.53 18.16
CA ILE A 133 -5.04 -2.14 18.61
C ILE A 133 -5.06 -1.98 20.13
N PRO A 134 -5.99 -2.61 20.86
CA PRO A 134 -5.95 -2.61 22.33
C PRO A 134 -4.68 -3.23 22.93
N ILE A 135 -4.17 -4.31 22.30
CA ILE A 135 -2.92 -4.95 22.74
C ILE A 135 -1.75 -3.99 22.54
N ILE A 136 -1.66 -3.34 21.39
CA ILE A 136 -0.61 -2.35 21.09
C ILE A 136 -0.66 -1.20 22.11
N LYS A 137 -1.82 -0.68 22.42
CA LYS A 137 -2.00 0.38 23.43
C LYS A 137 -1.50 -0.04 24.80
N ALA A 138 -1.80 -1.27 25.20
CA ALA A 138 -1.41 -1.81 26.50
C ALA A 138 0.10 -2.03 26.61
N GLU A 139 0.75 -2.47 25.54
CA GLU A 139 2.17 -2.87 25.52
C GLU A 139 3.13 -1.73 25.15
N MET A 140 2.66 -0.69 24.44
CA MET A 140 3.53 0.43 24.02
C MET A 140 4.29 1.13 25.15
N PRO A 141 3.74 1.32 26.36
CA PRO A 141 4.47 1.92 27.47
C PRO A 141 5.69 1.13 27.93
N TYR A 142 5.76 -0.15 27.63
CA TYR A 142 6.82 -1.06 28.07
C TYR A 142 7.94 -1.26 27.03
N GLN A 143 7.82 -0.64 25.85
CA GLN A 143 8.76 -0.81 24.75
C GLN A 143 9.65 0.43 24.50
N ILE A 144 9.65 1.37 25.43
CA ILE A 144 10.48 2.59 25.38
C ILE A 144 11.75 2.41 26.18
#